data_eee47bd08e33720a83ee5ef840aeb586
#
_entry.id   eee47bd08e33720a83ee5ef840aeb586
#
_cell.length_a   1.000
_cell.length_b   1.000
_cell.length_c   1.000
_cell.angle_alpha   90.00
_cell.angle_beta   90.00
_cell.angle_gamma   90.00
#
_symmetry.space_group_name_H-M   'P 1'
#
loop_
_entity.id
_entity.type
_entity.pdbx_description
1 polymer ?
#
loop_
_entity_poly.entity_id
_entity_poly.type
_entity_poly.pdbx_seq_one_letter_code
_entity_poly.pdbx_strand_id
1 'polypeptide(L)'
;MRAAIAVAAVAAGLAMTFLVASAVLLVAARLSTVLWVFVGAGYLALLAGGVVTVLAIGRIIRIGRIWRAAAGVCICLTVIAAVTAEHTIFDRFPCFPAESDPPGIAYWEVPGGRLAYYHLPAAPHPGNHAPVVFLHGGPGTPGEGLPIGSQQLAAQGYDIYAYDQLGAGRSTRLDDVTDYTVDGAVENLEQVRRAIGADKMILIGRSWGGSLLAQYLARHTDRVQQALFVTPGSIWGGLNEDVGEPWPTQDATERLEYEKLTSRPRSLLQSILLDINPNAARALVPDREADSWMRAVALTGRGSTTCANRASIPAHHNLQGFYSNQMLVRDFATTSDPRPALATVHVPTLVLAAQCDFIHWPVIRRYADAIPAASLIPVDNAGHGVSEDQPELFTRLIVGFITGQRLGIQPWRSAEDPWPHQGDR
;
A
#
# COMPACT_ATOMS: atom_id res chain seq x y z
N MET A 1 31.49 -41.51 -21.40
CA MET A 1 32.18 -40.30 -20.99
C MET A 1 31.98 -39.09 -21.91
N ARG A 2 32.30 -39.15 -23.23
CA ARG A 2 32.12 -38.00 -24.17
C ARG A 2 30.66 -37.51 -24.29
N ALA A 3 29.68 -38.41 -24.33
CA ALA A 3 28.26 -38.04 -24.42
C ALA A 3 27.76 -37.32 -23.14
N ALA A 4 28.18 -37.79 -21.94
CA ALA A 4 27.84 -37.15 -20.69
C ALA A 4 28.45 -35.76 -20.58
N ILE A 5 29.68 -35.56 -21.02
CA ILE A 5 30.32 -34.22 -21.07
C ILE A 5 29.58 -33.30 -22.04
N ALA A 6 29.17 -33.80 -23.22
CA ALA A 6 28.41 -33.00 -24.17
C ALA A 6 27.05 -32.57 -23.62
N VAL A 7 26.31 -33.45 -22.94
CA VAL A 7 25.03 -33.13 -22.29
C VAL A 7 25.22 -32.09 -21.19
N ALA A 8 26.23 -32.27 -20.35
CA ALA A 8 26.55 -31.29 -19.28
C ALA A 8 26.92 -29.90 -19.85
N ALA A 9 27.70 -29.87 -20.93
CA ALA A 9 28.08 -28.63 -21.62
C ALA A 9 26.87 -27.92 -22.26
N VAL A 10 25.92 -28.68 -22.86
CA VAL A 10 24.66 -28.13 -23.40
C VAL A 10 23.81 -27.55 -22.25
N ALA A 11 23.63 -28.28 -21.16
CA ALA A 11 22.86 -27.82 -20.00
C ALA A 11 23.46 -26.54 -19.40
N ALA A 12 24.79 -26.51 -19.22
CA ALA A 12 25.49 -25.32 -18.70
C ALA A 12 25.37 -24.12 -19.67
N GLY A 13 25.50 -24.35 -20.98
CA GLY A 13 25.35 -23.32 -22.01
C GLY A 13 23.93 -22.75 -22.06
N LEU A 14 22.90 -23.57 -21.93
CA LEU A 14 21.50 -23.12 -21.88
C LEU A 14 21.21 -22.36 -20.58
N ALA A 15 21.72 -22.82 -19.44
CA ALA A 15 21.59 -22.10 -18.16
C ALA A 15 22.24 -20.70 -18.22
N MET A 16 23.47 -20.62 -18.78
CA MET A 16 24.15 -19.34 -18.98
C MET A 16 23.38 -18.43 -19.96
N THR A 17 22.83 -18.98 -21.02
CA THR A 17 21.99 -18.25 -21.98
C THR A 17 20.77 -17.65 -21.29
N PHE A 18 20.09 -18.38 -20.41
CA PHE A 18 18.95 -17.91 -19.65
C PHE A 18 19.34 -16.78 -18.68
N LEU A 19 20.45 -16.94 -17.96
CA LEU A 19 20.96 -15.90 -17.04
C LEU A 19 21.30 -14.60 -17.78
N VAL A 20 21.98 -14.70 -18.92
CA VAL A 20 22.31 -13.54 -19.76
C VAL A 20 21.03 -12.87 -20.30
N ALA A 21 20.08 -13.65 -20.79
CA ALA A 21 18.80 -13.14 -21.31
C ALA A 21 18.02 -12.40 -20.20
N SER A 22 17.97 -12.95 -18.99
CA SER A 22 17.34 -12.32 -17.84
C SER A 22 18.07 -11.01 -17.47
N ALA A 23 19.38 -11.02 -17.43
CA ALA A 23 20.16 -9.81 -17.15
C ALA A 23 19.92 -8.70 -18.21
N VAL A 24 19.89 -9.08 -19.50
CA VAL A 24 19.59 -8.13 -20.60
C VAL A 24 18.17 -7.56 -20.46
N LEU A 25 17.18 -8.40 -20.14
CA LEU A 25 15.81 -7.94 -19.87
C LEU A 25 15.80 -6.87 -18.75
N LEU A 26 16.45 -7.15 -17.62
CA LEU A 26 16.47 -6.24 -16.47
C LEU A 26 17.21 -4.94 -16.78
N VAL A 27 18.34 -5.02 -17.51
CA VAL A 27 19.07 -3.81 -17.97
C VAL A 27 18.20 -2.99 -18.92
N ALA A 28 17.53 -3.64 -19.87
CA ALA A 28 16.64 -2.96 -20.80
C ALA A 28 15.44 -2.32 -20.09
N ALA A 29 14.86 -2.99 -19.08
CA ALA A 29 13.80 -2.45 -18.24
C ALA A 29 14.25 -1.23 -17.42
N ARG A 30 15.52 -1.19 -17.00
CA ARG A 30 16.08 0.00 -16.33
C ARG A 30 16.13 1.21 -17.27
N LEU A 31 16.29 1.00 -18.56
CA LEU A 31 16.47 2.04 -19.57
C LEU A 31 15.19 2.38 -20.33
N SER A 32 14.14 1.56 -20.21
CA SER A 32 12.89 1.75 -20.97
C SER A 32 11.68 1.29 -20.17
N THR A 33 10.61 2.09 -20.24
CA THR A 33 9.29 1.74 -19.70
C THR A 33 8.40 1.04 -20.71
N VAL A 34 8.88 0.82 -21.93
CA VAL A 34 8.10 0.13 -22.99
C VAL A 34 8.26 -1.38 -22.85
N LEU A 35 7.17 -2.06 -22.48
CA LEU A 35 7.14 -3.51 -22.22
C LEU A 35 7.85 -4.33 -23.31
N TRP A 36 7.52 -4.10 -24.58
CA TRP A 36 8.06 -4.87 -25.69
C TRP A 36 9.54 -4.60 -25.97
N VAL A 37 10.09 -3.48 -25.51
CA VAL A 37 11.52 -3.18 -25.62
C VAL A 37 12.32 -4.09 -24.68
N PHE A 38 11.98 -4.12 -23.39
CA PHE A 38 12.76 -4.93 -22.45
C PHE A 38 12.47 -6.42 -22.55
N VAL A 39 11.24 -6.84 -22.83
CA VAL A 39 10.91 -8.25 -23.09
C VAL A 39 11.56 -8.71 -24.40
N GLY A 40 11.49 -7.89 -25.46
CA GLY A 40 12.12 -8.19 -26.75
C GLY A 40 13.66 -8.27 -26.66
N ALA A 41 14.30 -7.39 -25.90
CA ALA A 41 15.74 -7.43 -25.66
C ALA A 41 16.16 -8.74 -24.97
N GLY A 42 15.45 -9.14 -23.91
CA GLY A 42 15.69 -10.42 -23.22
C GLY A 42 15.51 -11.62 -24.15
N TYR A 43 14.44 -11.61 -24.95
CA TYR A 43 14.16 -12.65 -25.94
C TYR A 43 15.26 -12.74 -27.02
N LEU A 44 15.70 -11.62 -27.57
CA LEU A 44 16.79 -11.59 -28.56
C LEU A 44 18.11 -12.12 -27.97
N ALA A 45 18.40 -11.77 -26.71
CA ALA A 45 19.56 -12.30 -26.00
C ALA A 45 19.46 -13.83 -25.80
N LEU A 46 18.26 -14.34 -25.50
CA LEU A 46 18.01 -15.78 -25.38
C LEU A 46 18.32 -16.51 -26.70
N LEU A 47 17.84 -16.00 -27.83
CA LEU A 47 18.09 -16.58 -29.15
C LEU A 47 19.58 -16.51 -29.51
N ALA A 48 20.22 -15.36 -29.34
CA ALA A 48 21.64 -15.17 -29.62
C ALA A 48 22.52 -16.15 -28.81
N GLY A 49 22.24 -16.24 -27.50
CA GLY A 49 22.95 -17.18 -26.62
C GLY A 49 22.74 -18.63 -26.99
N GLY A 50 21.51 -19.01 -27.39
CA GLY A 50 21.19 -20.33 -27.89
C GLY A 50 22.02 -20.70 -29.16
N VAL A 51 22.09 -19.77 -30.13
CA VAL A 51 22.92 -19.93 -31.33
C VAL A 51 24.38 -20.11 -30.94
N VAL A 52 24.94 -19.24 -30.12
CA VAL A 52 26.34 -19.32 -29.68
C VAL A 52 26.63 -20.64 -28.98
N THR A 53 25.74 -21.09 -28.10
CA THR A 53 25.87 -22.39 -27.40
C THR A 53 25.94 -23.55 -28.38
N VAL A 54 25.02 -23.60 -29.36
CA VAL A 54 25.01 -24.68 -30.37
C VAL A 54 26.25 -24.64 -31.27
N LEU A 55 26.67 -23.44 -31.71
CA LEU A 55 27.86 -23.30 -32.55
C LEU A 55 29.15 -23.70 -31.80
N ALA A 56 29.27 -23.32 -30.52
CA ALA A 56 30.44 -23.67 -29.71
C ALA A 56 30.53 -25.20 -29.51
N ILE A 57 29.43 -25.79 -29.02
CA ILE A 57 29.39 -27.22 -28.71
C ILE A 57 29.44 -28.07 -30.00
N GLY A 58 28.70 -27.66 -31.03
CA GLY A 58 28.65 -28.39 -32.31
C GLY A 58 30.00 -28.45 -33.04
N ARG A 59 30.86 -27.41 -32.87
CA ARG A 59 32.25 -27.46 -33.35
C ARG A 59 33.08 -28.48 -32.57
N ILE A 60 32.89 -28.58 -31.27
CA ILE A 60 33.63 -29.53 -30.40
C ILE A 60 33.27 -30.96 -30.77
N ILE A 61 31.98 -31.26 -31.01
CA ILE A 61 31.50 -32.62 -31.31
C ILE A 61 31.39 -32.88 -32.81
N ARG A 62 31.82 -31.95 -33.68
CA ARG A 62 31.90 -32.06 -35.14
C ARG A 62 30.58 -32.37 -35.83
N ILE A 63 29.51 -31.63 -35.54
CA ILE A 63 28.19 -31.76 -36.18
C ILE A 63 28.28 -31.27 -37.62
N GLY A 64 28.02 -32.16 -38.61
CA GLY A 64 28.15 -31.85 -40.02
C GLY A 64 27.15 -30.84 -40.60
N ARG A 65 25.99 -30.61 -39.92
CA ARG A 65 24.94 -29.67 -40.34
C ARG A 65 24.60 -28.67 -39.19
N ILE A 66 25.64 -28.06 -38.66
CA ILE A 66 25.57 -27.22 -37.46
C ILE A 66 24.53 -26.07 -37.54
N TRP A 67 24.37 -25.44 -38.72
CA TRP A 67 23.37 -24.37 -38.90
C TRP A 67 21.93 -24.89 -38.85
N ARG A 68 21.67 -26.13 -39.31
CA ARG A 68 20.32 -26.72 -39.14
C ARG A 68 20.05 -27.07 -37.68
N ALA A 69 21.04 -27.52 -36.94
CA ALA A 69 20.93 -27.75 -35.51
C ALA A 69 20.70 -26.44 -34.77
N ALA A 70 21.42 -25.37 -35.11
CA ALA A 70 21.22 -24.03 -34.54
C ALA A 70 19.80 -23.51 -34.81
N ALA A 71 19.31 -23.61 -36.04
CA ALA A 71 17.95 -23.22 -36.39
C ALA A 71 16.90 -24.03 -35.62
N GLY A 72 17.07 -25.34 -35.50
CA GLY A 72 16.17 -26.19 -34.71
C GLY A 72 16.13 -25.78 -33.21
N VAL A 73 17.30 -25.52 -32.62
CA VAL A 73 17.37 -25.05 -31.22
C VAL A 73 16.70 -23.68 -31.07
N CYS A 74 16.91 -22.73 -31.98
CA CYS A 74 16.22 -21.43 -31.93
C CYS A 74 14.71 -21.59 -32.01
N ILE A 75 14.19 -22.45 -32.88
CA ILE A 75 12.75 -22.74 -32.97
C ILE A 75 12.24 -23.32 -31.64
N CYS A 76 12.94 -24.31 -31.08
CA CYS A 76 12.56 -24.91 -29.80
C CYS A 76 12.60 -23.86 -28.66
N LEU A 77 13.66 -23.06 -28.57
CA LEU A 77 13.76 -22.00 -27.56
C LEU A 77 12.64 -20.95 -27.72
N THR A 78 12.30 -20.59 -28.96
CA THR A 78 11.19 -19.67 -29.23
C THR A 78 9.87 -20.23 -28.72
N VAL A 79 9.55 -21.49 -29.07
CA VAL A 79 8.29 -22.12 -28.64
C VAL A 79 8.26 -22.29 -27.13
N ILE A 80 9.33 -22.78 -26.52
CA ILE A 80 9.42 -22.97 -25.07
C ILE A 80 9.29 -21.61 -24.37
N ALA A 81 10.03 -20.58 -24.81
CA ALA A 81 9.97 -19.24 -24.19
C ALA A 81 8.57 -18.64 -24.35
N ALA A 82 7.93 -18.75 -25.52
CA ALA A 82 6.58 -18.20 -25.73
C ALA A 82 5.55 -18.89 -24.83
N VAL A 83 5.53 -20.23 -24.82
CA VAL A 83 4.60 -21.01 -23.99
C VAL A 83 4.84 -20.74 -22.48
N THR A 84 6.10 -20.75 -22.05
CA THR A 84 6.43 -20.45 -20.64
C THR A 84 6.03 -19.04 -20.26
N ALA A 85 6.35 -18.04 -21.09
CA ALA A 85 6.01 -16.65 -20.82
C ALA A 85 4.48 -16.43 -20.76
N GLU A 86 3.71 -17.06 -21.66
CA GLU A 86 2.26 -17.00 -21.67
C GLU A 86 1.66 -17.53 -20.36
N HIS A 87 2.14 -18.68 -19.88
CA HIS A 87 1.62 -19.34 -18.66
C HIS A 87 2.26 -18.85 -17.35
N THR A 88 3.19 -17.89 -17.40
CA THR A 88 3.88 -17.37 -16.22
C THR A 88 3.85 -15.84 -16.17
N ILE A 89 4.64 -15.19 -17.03
CA ILE A 89 4.83 -13.72 -17.00
C ILE A 89 3.60 -12.99 -17.55
N PHE A 90 2.95 -13.53 -18.58
CA PHE A 90 1.76 -12.94 -19.20
C PHE A 90 0.44 -13.51 -18.70
N ASP A 91 0.48 -14.47 -17.78
CA ASP A 91 -0.71 -14.95 -17.06
C ASP A 91 -1.19 -13.88 -16.08
N ARG A 92 -2.12 -13.05 -16.54
CA ARG A 92 -2.62 -11.88 -15.83
C ARG A 92 -3.39 -12.24 -14.55
N PHE A 93 -3.37 -11.33 -13.59
CA PHE A 93 -4.28 -11.40 -12.45
C PHE A 93 -5.70 -11.10 -12.90
N PRO A 94 -6.70 -11.81 -12.34
CA PRO A 94 -8.09 -11.46 -12.56
C PRO A 94 -8.36 -10.03 -12.08
N CYS A 95 -8.86 -9.18 -12.97
CA CYS A 95 -9.28 -7.83 -12.58
C CYS A 95 -10.69 -7.89 -11.99
N PHE A 96 -10.90 -7.24 -10.85
CA PHE A 96 -12.24 -6.96 -10.36
C PHE A 96 -12.99 -6.08 -11.38
N PRO A 97 -14.31 -6.29 -11.55
CA PRO A 97 -15.12 -5.45 -12.43
C PRO A 97 -14.97 -3.97 -12.09
N ALA A 98 -15.09 -3.09 -13.09
CA ALA A 98 -15.25 -1.68 -12.81
C ALA A 98 -16.65 -1.46 -12.23
N GLU A 99 -16.69 -0.89 -11.04
CA GLU A 99 -17.94 -0.49 -10.43
C GLU A 99 -18.28 0.94 -10.85
N SER A 100 -19.57 1.21 -11.04
CA SER A 100 -20.05 2.59 -11.21
C SER A 100 -19.80 3.38 -9.93
N ASP A 101 -19.71 4.68 -10.08
CA ASP A 101 -19.62 5.57 -8.92
C ASP A 101 -20.85 5.37 -8.02
N PRO A 102 -20.66 5.15 -6.71
CA PRO A 102 -21.77 5.03 -5.78
C PRO A 102 -22.47 6.39 -5.60
N PRO A 103 -23.73 6.40 -5.18
CA PRO A 103 -24.44 7.63 -4.89
C PRO A 103 -23.69 8.49 -3.85
N GLY A 104 -23.63 9.80 -4.10
CA GLY A 104 -23.04 10.77 -3.18
C GLY A 104 -21.52 10.95 -3.28
N ILE A 105 -20.85 10.24 -4.21
CA ILE A 105 -19.44 10.52 -4.49
C ILE A 105 -19.31 11.80 -5.33
N ALA A 106 -18.28 12.59 -5.02
CA ALA A 106 -17.92 13.79 -5.75
C ALA A 106 -16.38 13.82 -5.96
N TYR A 107 -15.91 14.80 -6.73
CA TYR A 107 -14.49 14.89 -7.09
C TYR A 107 -13.97 16.31 -6.89
N TRP A 108 -12.78 16.43 -6.30
CA TRP A 108 -11.99 17.67 -6.34
C TRP A 108 -10.95 17.57 -7.46
N GLU A 109 -10.79 18.63 -8.21
CA GLU A 109 -9.67 18.78 -9.14
C GLU A 109 -8.44 19.26 -8.34
N VAL A 110 -7.34 18.52 -8.45
CA VAL A 110 -6.06 18.82 -7.78
C VAL A 110 -4.90 18.65 -8.77
N PRO A 111 -3.73 19.21 -8.51
CA PRO A 111 -2.55 18.88 -9.28
C PRO A 111 -2.31 17.36 -9.29
N GLY A 112 -2.17 16.78 -10.48
CA GLY A 112 -2.04 15.34 -10.66
C GLY A 112 -3.35 14.60 -10.93
N GLY A 113 -4.52 15.27 -10.91
CA GLY A 113 -5.80 14.68 -11.32
C GLY A 113 -6.96 14.95 -10.36
N ARG A 114 -7.81 13.98 -10.15
CA ARG A 114 -9.01 14.12 -9.33
C ARG A 114 -8.92 13.28 -8.07
N LEU A 115 -9.40 13.82 -6.95
CA LEU A 115 -9.61 13.11 -5.70
C LEU A 115 -11.10 12.84 -5.50
N ALA A 116 -11.45 11.57 -5.40
CA ALA A 116 -12.81 11.14 -5.09
C ALA A 116 -13.09 11.34 -3.60
N TYR A 117 -14.26 11.85 -3.25
CA TYR A 117 -14.63 12.05 -1.85
C TYR A 117 -16.13 11.85 -1.60
N TYR A 118 -16.43 11.54 -0.35
CA TYR A 118 -17.78 11.59 0.21
C TYR A 118 -17.90 12.80 1.13
N HIS A 119 -19.04 13.47 1.09
CA HIS A 119 -19.36 14.58 1.96
C HIS A 119 -20.70 14.34 2.68
N LEU A 120 -20.70 14.51 3.97
CA LEU A 120 -21.91 14.56 4.78
C LEU A 120 -22.01 15.97 5.38
N PRO A 121 -22.99 16.76 4.93
CA PRO A 121 -23.16 18.12 5.43
C PRO A 121 -23.57 18.14 6.92
N ALA A 122 -23.10 19.15 7.60
CA ALA A 122 -23.48 19.43 8.98
C ALA A 122 -25.01 19.58 9.13
N ALA A 123 -25.56 19.02 10.20
CA ALA A 123 -26.89 19.41 10.62
C ALA A 123 -26.89 20.89 11.02
N PRO A 124 -28.04 21.61 10.90
CA PRO A 124 -28.14 23.01 11.34
C PRO A 124 -27.69 23.16 12.81
N HIS A 125 -26.63 23.92 13.02
CA HIS A 125 -26.05 24.16 14.35
C HIS A 125 -25.64 25.64 14.47
N PRO A 126 -25.74 26.27 15.63
CA PRO A 126 -25.42 27.68 15.81
C PRO A 126 -23.93 28.05 15.79
N GLY A 127 -23.03 27.10 15.51
CA GLY A 127 -21.59 27.30 15.40
C GLY A 127 -21.06 27.07 14.00
N ASN A 128 -20.00 27.78 13.61
CA ASN A 128 -19.20 27.45 12.42
C ASN A 128 -18.02 26.60 12.88
N HIS A 129 -18.12 25.28 12.71
CA HIS A 129 -17.09 24.33 13.10
C HIS A 129 -16.12 24.07 11.95
N ALA A 130 -14.85 23.79 12.27
CA ALA A 130 -13.92 23.29 11.26
C ALA A 130 -14.40 21.92 10.76
N PRO A 131 -14.27 21.65 9.44
CA PRO A 131 -14.66 20.36 8.87
C PRO A 131 -13.81 19.22 9.42
N VAL A 132 -14.41 18.05 9.54
CA VAL A 132 -13.72 16.81 9.89
C VAL A 132 -13.34 16.07 8.62
N VAL A 133 -12.06 15.75 8.47
CA VAL A 133 -11.53 15.02 7.30
C VAL A 133 -10.90 13.71 7.75
N PHE A 134 -11.39 12.59 7.21
CA PHE A 134 -10.87 11.26 7.47
C PHE A 134 -9.80 10.88 6.45
N LEU A 135 -8.66 10.39 6.95
CA LEU A 135 -7.51 9.92 6.17
C LEU A 135 -7.41 8.40 6.29
N HIS A 136 -7.57 7.72 5.16
CA HIS A 136 -7.52 6.26 5.13
C HIS A 136 -6.09 5.70 5.29
N GLY A 137 -6.01 4.41 5.60
CA GLY A 137 -4.78 3.66 5.81
C GLY A 137 -4.14 3.11 4.53
N GLY A 138 -3.28 2.17 4.71
CA GLY A 138 -2.52 1.48 3.67
C GLY A 138 -1.02 1.73 3.78
N PRO A 139 -0.38 2.62 2.98
CA PRO A 139 -0.95 3.56 1.99
C PRO A 139 -1.82 2.88 0.93
N GLY A 140 -2.67 3.65 0.28
CA GLY A 140 -3.42 3.14 -0.87
C GLY A 140 -4.56 2.17 -0.55
N THR A 141 -5.03 2.11 0.72
CA THR A 141 -6.19 1.27 1.10
C THR A 141 -7.38 2.16 1.45
N PRO A 142 -8.15 2.58 0.45
CA PRO A 142 -9.28 3.49 0.64
C PRO A 142 -10.40 2.81 1.41
N GLY A 143 -11.20 3.59 2.12
CA GLY A 143 -12.45 3.15 2.72
C GLY A 143 -13.58 3.00 1.71
N GLU A 144 -14.75 2.62 2.19
CA GLU A 144 -15.99 2.62 1.44
C GLU A 144 -17.00 3.54 2.12
N GLY A 145 -17.28 4.65 1.45
CA GLY A 145 -18.23 5.62 1.98
C GLY A 145 -17.72 6.39 3.21
N LEU A 146 -18.64 6.82 4.01
CA LEU A 146 -18.36 7.58 5.22
C LEU A 146 -17.99 6.67 6.40
N PRO A 147 -16.92 6.95 7.14
CA PRO A 147 -16.51 6.16 8.30
C PRO A 147 -17.55 6.17 9.44
N ILE A 148 -17.47 5.16 10.31
CA ILE A 148 -18.28 5.07 11.55
C ILE A 148 -18.09 6.34 12.38
N GLY A 149 -19.18 6.86 12.95
CA GLY A 149 -19.19 8.11 13.71
C GLY A 149 -19.50 9.36 12.90
N SER A 150 -19.48 9.29 11.56
CA SER A 150 -19.76 10.43 10.67
C SER A 150 -21.14 11.04 10.91
N GLN A 151 -22.18 10.21 11.04
CA GLN A 151 -23.55 10.67 11.28
C GLN A 151 -23.69 11.42 12.63
N GLN A 152 -23.02 10.90 13.65
CA GLN A 152 -23.04 11.49 14.98
C GLN A 152 -22.31 12.84 15.00
N LEU A 153 -21.18 12.95 14.31
CA LEU A 153 -20.46 14.23 14.17
C LEU A 153 -21.27 15.24 13.34
N ALA A 154 -21.88 14.83 12.24
CA ALA A 154 -22.73 15.69 11.43
C ALA A 154 -23.93 16.20 12.23
N ALA A 155 -24.53 15.36 13.09
CA ALA A 155 -25.59 15.77 14.01
C ALA A 155 -25.14 16.81 15.05
N GLN A 156 -23.83 16.91 15.33
CA GLN A 156 -23.22 17.95 16.18
C GLN A 156 -22.79 19.20 15.41
N GLY A 157 -23.13 19.31 14.13
CA GLY A 157 -22.87 20.51 13.33
C GLY A 157 -21.51 20.52 12.61
N TYR A 158 -20.87 19.37 12.41
CA TYR A 158 -19.62 19.27 11.67
C TYR A 158 -19.86 18.80 10.24
N ASP A 159 -19.26 19.46 9.24
CA ASP A 159 -19.13 18.92 7.90
C ASP A 159 -18.11 17.78 7.89
N ILE A 160 -18.46 16.64 7.31
CA ILE A 160 -17.63 15.43 7.30
C ILE A 160 -17.18 15.11 5.88
N TYR A 161 -15.88 14.92 5.72
CA TYR A 161 -15.28 14.49 4.46
C TYR A 161 -14.47 13.21 4.65
N ALA A 162 -14.60 12.29 3.71
CA ALA A 162 -13.73 11.13 3.56
C ALA A 162 -13.33 11.04 2.09
N TYR A 163 -12.03 10.97 1.79
CA TYR A 163 -11.56 10.96 0.41
C TYR A 163 -10.58 9.83 0.14
N ASP A 164 -10.56 9.37 -1.10
CA ASP A 164 -9.57 8.45 -1.60
C ASP A 164 -8.30 9.25 -1.92
N GLN A 165 -7.17 8.90 -1.27
CA GLN A 165 -5.89 9.53 -1.54
C GLN A 165 -5.47 9.26 -3.00
N LEU A 166 -4.65 10.13 -3.58
CA LEU A 166 -4.20 10.01 -4.97
C LEU A 166 -3.55 8.63 -5.20
N GLY A 167 -3.93 7.99 -6.28
CA GLY A 167 -3.46 6.64 -6.59
C GLY A 167 -4.27 5.50 -5.96
N ALA A 168 -5.33 5.78 -5.20
CA ALA A 168 -6.18 4.77 -4.57
C ALA A 168 -7.66 4.97 -4.89
N GLY A 169 -8.46 3.96 -4.70
CA GLY A 169 -9.90 4.02 -4.86
C GLY A 169 -10.34 4.52 -6.23
N ARG A 170 -11.18 5.54 -6.21
CA ARG A 170 -11.69 6.22 -7.41
C ARG A 170 -10.89 7.47 -7.79
N SER A 171 -9.86 7.80 -7.00
CA SER A 171 -8.93 8.89 -7.33
C SER A 171 -8.01 8.53 -8.49
N THR A 172 -7.49 9.55 -9.17
CA THR A 172 -6.60 9.39 -10.33
C THR A 172 -5.36 8.56 -9.99
N ARG A 173 -4.94 7.71 -10.93
CA ARG A 173 -3.62 7.06 -10.93
C ARG A 173 -2.65 7.94 -11.71
N LEU A 174 -1.46 8.19 -11.14
CA LEU A 174 -0.43 8.99 -11.78
C LEU A 174 0.21 8.22 -12.94
N ASP A 175 0.57 8.95 -14.01
CA ASP A 175 1.23 8.35 -15.17
C ASP A 175 2.67 7.92 -14.85
N ASP A 176 3.39 8.72 -14.08
CA ASP A 176 4.67 8.34 -13.48
C ASP A 176 4.45 7.92 -12.03
N VAL A 177 4.65 6.62 -11.75
CA VAL A 177 4.42 6.10 -10.40
C VAL A 177 5.46 6.59 -9.39
N THR A 178 6.60 7.11 -9.84
CA THR A 178 7.62 7.69 -8.95
C THR A 178 7.21 9.04 -8.38
N ASP A 179 6.14 9.65 -8.90
CA ASP A 179 5.58 10.90 -8.37
C ASP A 179 4.72 10.68 -7.11
N TYR A 180 4.43 9.43 -6.73
CA TYR A 180 3.84 9.15 -5.43
C TYR A 180 4.87 9.35 -4.31
N THR A 181 4.88 10.54 -3.72
CA THR A 181 5.75 10.92 -2.62
C THR A 181 4.95 11.34 -1.40
N VAL A 182 5.56 11.26 -0.22
CA VAL A 182 4.93 11.72 1.04
C VAL A 182 4.72 13.24 1.00
N ASP A 183 5.65 13.98 0.43
CA ASP A 183 5.52 15.42 0.24
C ASP A 183 4.33 15.76 -0.67
N GLY A 184 4.15 14.99 -1.76
CA GLY A 184 2.99 15.09 -2.63
C GLY A 184 1.68 14.76 -1.90
N ALA A 185 1.68 13.74 -1.04
CA ALA A 185 0.50 13.38 -0.25
C ALA A 185 0.13 14.47 0.79
N VAL A 186 1.12 15.10 1.42
CA VAL A 186 0.93 16.25 2.32
C VAL A 186 0.36 17.45 1.55
N GLU A 187 0.90 17.78 0.39
CA GLU A 187 0.38 18.87 -0.46
C GLU A 187 -1.04 18.56 -0.95
N ASN A 188 -1.35 17.32 -1.33
CA ASN A 188 -2.70 16.92 -1.70
C ASN A 188 -3.70 17.14 -0.55
N LEU A 189 -3.32 16.86 0.69
CA LEU A 189 -4.17 17.15 1.85
C LEU A 189 -4.36 18.68 2.04
N GLU A 190 -3.35 19.50 1.76
CA GLU A 190 -3.48 20.95 1.77
C GLU A 190 -4.40 21.44 0.62
N GLN A 191 -4.37 20.80 -0.54
CA GLN A 191 -5.33 21.09 -1.63
C GLN A 191 -6.77 20.70 -1.24
N VAL A 192 -6.96 19.58 -0.52
CA VAL A 192 -8.27 19.21 0.04
C VAL A 192 -8.78 20.32 0.96
N ARG A 193 -7.95 20.81 1.90
CA ARG A 193 -8.33 21.93 2.77
C ARG A 193 -8.77 23.16 1.98
N ARG A 194 -8.02 23.54 0.95
CA ARG A 194 -8.32 24.69 0.08
C ARG A 194 -9.60 24.45 -0.74
N ALA A 195 -9.81 23.25 -1.24
CA ALA A 195 -11.03 22.89 -2.00
C ALA A 195 -12.30 22.93 -1.13
N ILE A 196 -12.19 22.55 0.15
CA ILE A 196 -13.26 22.71 1.14
C ILE A 196 -13.48 24.20 1.49
N GLY A 197 -12.46 25.06 1.32
CA GLY A 197 -12.51 26.47 1.72
C GLY A 197 -12.31 26.66 3.24
N ALA A 198 -11.66 25.71 3.91
CA ALA A 198 -11.50 25.72 5.36
C ALA A 198 -10.21 26.44 5.78
N ASP A 199 -10.26 27.27 6.82
CA ASP A 199 -9.05 27.81 7.45
C ASP A 199 -8.27 26.73 8.18
N LYS A 200 -8.98 25.90 8.96
CA LYS A 200 -8.45 24.75 9.70
C LYS A 200 -9.33 23.53 9.50
N MET A 201 -8.76 22.37 9.69
CA MET A 201 -9.45 21.08 9.67
C MET A 201 -9.29 20.34 11.01
N ILE A 202 -10.25 19.50 11.32
CA ILE A 202 -10.11 18.42 12.30
C ILE A 202 -9.75 17.17 11.49
N LEU A 203 -8.61 16.56 11.80
CA LEU A 203 -8.08 15.44 11.02
C LEU A 203 -8.15 14.15 11.83
N ILE A 204 -8.70 13.10 11.21
CA ILE A 204 -8.75 11.75 11.78
C ILE A 204 -7.98 10.82 10.86
N GLY A 205 -6.80 10.37 11.29
CA GLY A 205 -5.92 9.50 10.51
C GLY A 205 -5.87 8.08 11.07
N ARG A 206 -6.25 7.07 10.26
CA ARG A 206 -6.13 5.66 10.62
C ARG A 206 -4.90 5.05 9.96
N SER A 207 -4.10 4.26 10.72
CA SER A 207 -2.96 3.53 10.16
C SER A 207 -2.00 4.48 9.42
N TRP A 208 -1.70 4.25 8.15
CA TRP A 208 -0.97 5.17 7.28
C TRP A 208 -1.55 6.59 7.30
N GLY A 209 -2.87 6.74 7.37
CA GLY A 209 -3.50 8.06 7.51
C GLY A 209 -3.03 8.81 8.76
N GLY A 210 -2.65 8.09 9.81
CA GLY A 210 -1.98 8.65 10.99
C GLY A 210 -0.55 9.10 10.68
N SER A 211 0.23 8.32 9.94
CA SER A 211 1.57 8.72 9.48
C SER A 211 1.52 9.98 8.61
N LEU A 212 0.58 10.04 7.66
CA LEU A 212 0.34 11.22 6.82
C LEU A 212 -0.08 12.43 7.66
N LEU A 213 -0.99 12.24 8.62
CA LEU A 213 -1.42 13.29 9.55
C LEU A 213 -0.24 13.84 10.35
N ALA A 214 0.68 13.00 10.84
CA ALA A 214 1.87 13.45 11.56
C ALA A 214 2.77 14.33 10.68
N GLN A 215 2.99 13.93 9.42
CA GLN A 215 3.76 14.72 8.45
C GLN A 215 3.08 16.05 8.10
N TYR A 216 1.75 16.05 7.95
CA TYR A 216 0.97 17.26 7.70
C TYR A 216 0.98 18.18 8.92
N LEU A 217 0.73 17.66 10.12
CA LEU A 217 0.70 18.41 11.36
C LEU A 217 2.03 19.09 11.68
N ALA A 218 3.15 18.42 11.38
CA ALA A 218 4.50 18.97 11.55
C ALA A 218 4.78 20.19 10.63
N ARG A 219 4.13 20.26 9.46
CA ARG A 219 4.37 21.30 8.44
C ARG A 219 3.30 22.38 8.43
N HIS A 220 2.06 22.04 8.83
CA HIS A 220 0.87 22.88 8.75
C HIS A 220 0.11 22.94 10.08
N THR A 221 0.85 23.10 11.20
CA THR A 221 0.26 23.15 12.55
C THR A 221 -0.84 24.17 12.67
N ASP A 222 -0.71 25.32 12.01
CA ASP A 222 -1.68 26.41 11.97
C ASP A 222 -2.97 26.06 11.19
N ARG A 223 -2.98 24.97 10.43
CA ARG A 223 -4.11 24.48 9.62
C ARG A 223 -4.89 23.35 10.29
N VAL A 224 -4.44 22.87 11.44
CA VAL A 224 -5.11 21.80 12.19
C VAL A 224 -5.74 22.34 13.45
N GLN A 225 -7.03 22.06 13.66
CA GLN A 225 -7.74 22.43 14.90
C GLN A 225 -7.64 21.33 15.93
N GLN A 226 -7.79 20.08 15.54
CA GLN A 226 -7.64 18.89 16.38
C GLN A 226 -7.10 17.74 15.54
N ALA A 227 -6.32 16.84 16.14
CA ALA A 227 -5.72 15.69 15.49
C ALA A 227 -6.10 14.40 16.24
N LEU A 228 -6.59 13.40 15.48
CA LEU A 228 -6.93 12.08 16.01
C LEU A 228 -6.17 11.01 15.23
N PHE A 229 -5.36 10.26 15.96
CA PHE A 229 -4.59 9.14 15.44
C PHE A 229 -5.27 7.83 15.88
N VAL A 230 -5.76 7.06 14.91
CA VAL A 230 -6.47 5.80 15.18
C VAL A 230 -5.57 4.65 14.75
N THR A 231 -5.07 3.87 15.68
CA THR A 231 -4.14 2.77 15.40
C THR A 231 -3.09 3.16 14.36
N PRO A 232 -2.35 4.27 14.57
CA PRO A 232 -1.49 4.84 13.55
C PRO A 232 -0.30 3.92 13.23
N GLY A 233 0.16 3.95 11.96
CA GLY A 233 1.42 3.35 11.54
C GLY A 233 2.64 4.06 12.15
N SER A 234 3.84 3.76 11.69
CA SER A 234 5.04 4.46 12.16
C SER A 234 4.89 5.98 12.00
N ILE A 235 5.37 6.73 12.99
CA ILE A 235 5.38 8.21 12.94
C ILE A 235 6.38 8.72 11.88
N TRP A 236 7.42 7.93 11.61
CA TRP A 236 8.46 8.21 10.63
C TRP A 236 9.12 6.92 10.13
N GLY A 237 9.18 6.72 8.82
CA GLY A 237 9.73 5.52 8.20
C GLY A 237 11.24 5.33 8.42
N GLY A 238 12.00 6.42 8.64
CA GLY A 238 13.44 6.36 8.92
C GLY A 238 13.81 5.74 10.27
N LEU A 239 12.83 5.44 11.14
CA LEU A 239 13.08 4.71 12.38
C LEU A 239 13.45 3.25 12.14
N ASN A 240 13.04 2.66 11.00
CA ASN A 240 13.20 1.23 10.71
C ASN A 240 12.73 0.33 11.87
N GLU A 241 11.67 0.75 12.57
CA GLU A 241 11.13 0.02 13.69
C GLU A 241 10.29 -1.16 13.24
N ASP A 242 10.23 -2.19 14.06
CA ASP A 242 9.31 -3.30 13.86
C ASP A 242 7.88 -2.83 14.16
N VAL A 243 7.11 -2.62 13.10
CA VAL A 243 5.71 -2.19 13.20
C VAL A 243 4.75 -3.35 13.45
N GLY A 244 5.22 -4.59 13.37
CA GLY A 244 4.44 -5.82 13.44
C GLY A 244 4.05 -6.37 12.06
N GLU A 245 3.59 -7.60 12.06
CA GLU A 245 3.13 -8.29 10.85
C GLU A 245 1.66 -7.94 10.56
N PRO A 246 1.32 -7.48 9.34
CA PRO A 246 -0.03 -7.01 9.05
C PRO A 246 -1.10 -8.11 9.11
N TRP A 247 -0.71 -9.40 9.11
CA TRP A 247 -1.64 -10.54 9.12
C TRP A 247 -1.21 -11.67 10.05
N PRO A 248 -1.01 -11.40 11.36
CA PRO A 248 -0.45 -12.39 12.28
C PRO A 248 -1.39 -13.59 12.56
N THR A 249 -2.67 -13.44 12.27
CA THR A 249 -3.72 -14.42 12.62
C THR A 249 -4.38 -15.09 11.41
N GLN A 250 -3.72 -15.08 10.24
CA GLN A 250 -4.22 -15.83 9.06
C GLN A 250 -4.35 -17.32 9.39
N ASP A 251 -5.49 -17.92 9.01
CA ASP A 251 -5.62 -19.37 9.03
C ASP A 251 -4.84 -20.04 7.88
N ALA A 252 -4.79 -21.38 7.90
CA ALA A 252 -4.03 -22.13 6.89
C ALA A 252 -4.56 -21.91 5.44
N THR A 253 -5.86 -21.68 5.28
CA THR A 253 -6.49 -21.43 3.98
C THR A 253 -6.14 -20.03 3.47
N GLU A 254 -6.27 -19.01 4.31
CA GLU A 254 -5.91 -17.63 4.03
C GLU A 254 -4.42 -17.52 3.67
N ARG A 255 -3.54 -18.19 4.42
CA ARG A 255 -2.11 -18.24 4.14
C ARG A 255 -1.80 -18.91 2.80
N LEU A 256 -2.45 -20.02 2.47
CA LEU A 256 -2.27 -20.70 1.20
C LEU A 256 -2.71 -19.82 0.01
N GLU A 257 -3.83 -19.10 0.14
CA GLU A 257 -4.28 -18.16 -0.88
C GLU A 257 -3.31 -16.97 -1.03
N TYR A 258 -2.80 -16.43 0.08
CA TYR A 258 -1.76 -15.41 0.06
C TYR A 258 -0.50 -15.88 -0.69
N GLU A 259 0.00 -17.07 -0.35
CA GLU A 259 1.17 -17.66 -1.02
C GLU A 259 0.93 -17.87 -2.51
N LYS A 260 -0.23 -18.36 -2.93
CA LYS A 260 -0.61 -18.50 -4.34
C LYS A 260 -0.60 -17.16 -5.10
N LEU A 261 -1.07 -16.09 -4.47
CA LEU A 261 -1.09 -14.76 -5.09
C LEU A 261 0.31 -14.16 -5.20
N THR A 262 1.14 -14.31 -4.16
CA THR A 262 2.44 -13.62 -4.05
C THR A 262 3.59 -14.37 -4.71
N SER A 263 3.53 -15.71 -4.82
CA SER A 263 4.60 -16.54 -5.41
C SER A 263 4.50 -16.69 -6.93
N ARG A 264 3.50 -16.10 -7.59
CA ARG A 264 3.38 -16.19 -9.07
C ARG A 264 4.59 -15.53 -9.75
N PRO A 265 5.14 -16.13 -10.83
CA PRO A 265 6.27 -15.55 -11.55
C PRO A 265 6.04 -14.09 -12.00
N ARG A 266 4.78 -13.75 -12.34
CA ARG A 266 4.39 -12.38 -12.67
C ARG A 266 4.53 -11.42 -11.47
N SER A 267 4.11 -11.82 -10.26
CA SER A 267 4.30 -11.03 -9.02
C SER A 267 5.78 -10.83 -8.70
N LEU A 268 6.56 -11.92 -8.82
CA LEU A 268 8.01 -11.87 -8.55
C LEU A 268 8.74 -10.95 -9.53
N LEU A 269 8.42 -11.03 -10.83
CA LEU A 269 9.00 -10.14 -11.81
C LEU A 269 8.57 -8.67 -11.58
N GLN A 270 7.29 -8.43 -11.24
CA GLN A 270 6.80 -7.11 -10.88
C GLN A 270 7.59 -6.53 -9.70
N SER A 271 7.83 -7.31 -8.64
CA SER A 271 8.62 -6.88 -7.48
C SER A 271 10.06 -6.52 -7.86
N ILE A 272 10.72 -7.35 -8.69
CA ILE A 272 12.07 -7.05 -9.18
C ILE A 272 12.09 -5.77 -10.02
N LEU A 273 11.10 -5.59 -10.89
CA LEU A 273 11.00 -4.39 -11.72
C LEU A 273 10.70 -3.13 -10.88
N LEU A 274 9.94 -3.24 -9.80
CA LEU A 274 9.71 -2.13 -8.85
C LEU A 274 11.02 -1.58 -8.26
N ASP A 275 12.01 -2.44 -8.03
CA ASP A 275 13.32 -2.02 -7.50
C ASP A 275 14.22 -1.41 -8.59
N ILE A 276 14.02 -1.80 -9.84
CA ILE A 276 14.87 -1.39 -10.98
C ILE A 276 14.30 -0.14 -11.66
N ASN A 277 13.02 -0.18 -11.97
CA ASN A 277 12.26 0.88 -12.63
C ASN A 277 10.76 0.68 -12.37
N PRO A 278 10.17 1.41 -11.43
CA PRO A 278 8.75 1.27 -11.07
C PRO A 278 7.79 1.44 -12.25
N ASN A 279 8.11 2.31 -13.21
CA ASN A 279 7.32 2.50 -14.42
C ASN A 279 7.39 1.30 -15.38
N ALA A 280 8.50 0.55 -15.41
CA ALA A 280 8.58 -0.70 -16.13
C ALA A 280 7.75 -1.81 -15.44
N ALA A 281 7.68 -1.81 -14.10
CA ALA A 281 6.77 -2.69 -13.36
C ALA A 281 5.30 -2.41 -13.74
N ARG A 282 4.91 -1.13 -13.81
CA ARG A 282 3.56 -0.70 -14.25
C ARG A 282 3.29 -1.07 -15.70
N ALA A 283 4.28 -0.99 -16.58
CA ALA A 283 4.14 -1.42 -17.97
C ALA A 283 3.88 -2.93 -18.09
N LEU A 284 4.48 -3.74 -17.21
CA LEU A 284 4.23 -5.17 -17.13
C LEU A 284 2.85 -5.45 -16.51
N VAL A 285 2.54 -4.86 -15.36
CA VAL A 285 1.31 -5.05 -14.59
C VAL A 285 0.62 -3.70 -14.44
N PRO A 286 -0.34 -3.36 -15.34
CA PRO A 286 -1.05 -2.07 -15.30
C PRO A 286 -1.84 -1.86 -13.99
N ASP A 287 -2.09 -0.59 -13.65
CA ASP A 287 -2.72 -0.18 -12.38
C ASP A 287 -3.92 -1.03 -11.97
N ARG A 288 -4.89 -1.20 -12.86
CA ARG A 288 -6.11 -1.95 -12.54
C ARG A 288 -5.83 -3.41 -12.18
N GLU A 289 -4.88 -4.04 -12.85
CA GLU A 289 -4.46 -5.42 -12.57
C GLU A 289 -3.73 -5.48 -11.23
N ALA A 290 -2.79 -4.55 -10.99
CA ALA A 290 -2.02 -4.44 -9.76
C ALA A 290 -2.92 -4.16 -8.54
N ASP A 291 -3.87 -3.22 -8.69
CA ASP A 291 -4.84 -2.85 -7.66
C ASP A 291 -5.79 -4.00 -7.33
N SER A 292 -6.23 -4.74 -8.35
CA SER A 292 -7.07 -5.94 -8.17
C SER A 292 -6.31 -7.04 -7.44
N TRP A 293 -5.05 -7.24 -7.79
CA TRP A 293 -4.18 -8.18 -7.10
C TRP A 293 -3.97 -7.77 -5.62
N MET A 294 -3.66 -6.50 -5.37
CA MET A 294 -3.48 -5.99 -4.01
C MET A 294 -4.77 -6.16 -3.18
N ARG A 295 -5.93 -5.91 -3.77
CA ARG A 295 -7.22 -6.19 -3.13
C ARG A 295 -7.39 -7.67 -2.79
N ALA A 296 -7.07 -8.57 -3.72
CA ALA A 296 -7.15 -10.01 -3.49
C ALA A 296 -6.23 -10.43 -2.33
N VAL A 297 -5.00 -9.90 -2.27
CA VAL A 297 -4.05 -10.12 -1.17
C VAL A 297 -4.62 -9.59 0.15
N ALA A 298 -5.16 -8.38 0.17
CA ALA A 298 -5.73 -7.79 1.39
C ALA A 298 -6.94 -8.58 1.92
N LEU A 299 -7.74 -9.19 1.04
CA LEU A 299 -8.86 -10.03 1.43
C LEU A 299 -8.43 -11.31 2.18
N THR A 300 -7.22 -11.82 1.93
CA THR A 300 -6.69 -12.99 2.67
C THR A 300 -6.35 -12.66 4.13
N GLY A 301 -6.12 -11.39 4.45
CA GLY A 301 -5.72 -10.96 5.79
C GLY A 301 -6.77 -10.12 6.53
N ARG A 302 -7.94 -9.87 5.93
CA ARG A 302 -8.91 -8.94 6.51
C ARG A 302 -9.37 -9.33 7.92
N GLY A 303 -9.45 -10.63 8.21
CA GLY A 303 -9.81 -11.14 9.54
C GLY A 303 -8.79 -10.80 10.63
N SER A 304 -7.55 -10.49 10.26
CA SER A 304 -6.48 -10.12 11.19
C SER A 304 -6.58 -8.66 11.67
N THR A 305 -7.47 -7.87 11.08
CA THR A 305 -7.66 -6.46 11.47
C THR A 305 -8.59 -6.28 12.66
N THR A 306 -9.23 -7.36 13.13
CA THR A 306 -10.16 -7.34 14.28
C THR A 306 -9.73 -8.33 15.36
N CYS A 307 -10.21 -8.09 16.58
CA CYS A 307 -9.90 -8.89 17.76
C CYS A 307 -10.76 -10.17 17.85
N ALA A 308 -12.05 -10.08 17.59
CA ALA A 308 -12.99 -11.10 18.03
C ALA A 308 -13.85 -11.73 16.93
N ASN A 309 -14.18 -11.06 15.84
CA ASN A 309 -15.18 -11.56 14.91
C ASN A 309 -14.75 -11.42 13.43
N ARG A 310 -13.86 -12.28 13.02
CA ARG A 310 -13.27 -12.34 11.68
C ARG A 310 -14.27 -12.46 10.53
N ALA A 311 -15.44 -13.07 10.79
CA ALA A 311 -16.46 -13.35 9.76
C ALA A 311 -17.35 -12.15 9.40
N SER A 312 -17.40 -11.12 10.25
CA SER A 312 -18.34 -9.99 10.10
C SER A 312 -17.79 -8.80 9.33
N ILE A 313 -16.51 -8.82 8.95
CA ILE A 313 -15.90 -7.68 8.24
C ILE A 313 -16.30 -7.70 6.77
N PRO A 314 -17.01 -6.69 6.27
CA PRO A 314 -17.38 -6.62 4.86
C PRO A 314 -16.12 -6.60 3.97
N ALA A 315 -16.21 -7.23 2.79
CA ALA A 315 -15.18 -7.06 1.78
C ALA A 315 -15.27 -5.64 1.20
N HIS A 316 -14.13 -4.94 1.13
CA HIS A 316 -14.09 -3.67 0.43
C HIS A 316 -14.32 -3.86 -1.07
N HIS A 317 -15.21 -3.04 -1.66
CA HIS A 317 -15.43 -3.00 -3.11
C HIS A 317 -14.51 -1.99 -3.80
N ASN A 318 -14.07 -0.95 -3.09
CA ASN A 318 -13.18 0.06 -3.61
C ASN A 318 -11.77 -0.51 -3.89
N LEU A 319 -11.18 -0.19 -5.05
CA LEU A 319 -9.87 -0.71 -5.44
C LEU A 319 -8.77 -0.06 -4.63
N GLN A 320 -7.82 -0.86 -4.19
CA GLN A 320 -6.61 -0.39 -3.55
C GLN A 320 -5.67 0.27 -4.56
N GLY A 321 -4.69 1.00 -4.11
CA GLY A 321 -3.69 1.64 -4.95
C GLY A 321 -2.33 0.96 -4.79
N PHE A 322 -2.01 -0.03 -5.63
CA PHE A 322 -0.78 -0.80 -5.51
C PHE A 322 0.47 0.09 -5.65
N TYR A 323 0.55 0.86 -6.74
CA TYR A 323 1.75 1.69 -6.98
C TYR A 323 1.88 2.84 -5.99
N SER A 324 0.77 3.48 -5.60
CA SER A 324 0.82 4.49 -4.54
C SER A 324 1.26 3.88 -3.21
N ASN A 325 0.81 2.67 -2.86
CA ASN A 325 1.30 1.95 -1.68
C ASN A 325 2.81 1.74 -1.74
N GLN A 326 3.30 1.11 -2.81
CA GLN A 326 4.70 0.72 -2.92
C GLN A 326 5.65 1.92 -2.94
N MET A 327 5.29 3.00 -3.63
CA MET A 327 6.13 4.19 -3.72
C MET A 327 6.09 5.02 -2.44
N LEU A 328 4.92 5.21 -1.84
CA LEU A 328 4.81 5.94 -0.57
C LEU A 328 5.55 5.26 0.58
N VAL A 329 5.50 3.92 0.67
CA VAL A 329 6.27 3.17 1.68
C VAL A 329 7.77 3.39 1.50
N ARG A 330 8.28 3.37 0.26
CA ARG A 330 9.69 3.60 -0.05
C ARG A 330 10.12 5.03 0.23
N ASP A 331 9.32 6.00 -0.19
CA ASP A 331 9.60 7.42 0.01
C ASP A 331 9.56 7.77 1.51
N PHE A 332 8.63 7.20 2.26
CA PHE A 332 8.46 7.45 3.70
C PHE A 332 9.72 7.13 4.52
N ALA A 333 10.48 6.11 4.11
CA ALA A 333 11.76 5.78 4.76
C ALA A 333 12.82 6.89 4.60
N THR A 334 12.68 7.76 3.61
CA THR A 334 13.65 8.83 3.27
C THR A 334 13.16 10.24 3.60
N THR A 335 11.91 10.40 4.04
CA THR A 335 11.35 11.70 4.44
C THR A 335 12.02 12.27 5.68
N SER A 336 11.84 13.57 5.90
CA SER A 336 12.33 14.25 7.11
C SER A 336 11.58 13.76 8.36
N ASP A 337 12.30 13.63 9.46
CA ASP A 337 11.74 13.28 10.77
C ASP A 337 10.76 14.38 11.25
N PRO A 338 9.47 14.07 11.45
CA PRO A 338 8.49 15.06 11.90
C PRO A 338 8.58 15.37 13.40
N ARG A 339 9.21 14.51 14.21
CA ARG A 339 9.19 14.57 15.67
C ARG A 339 9.74 15.88 16.27
N PRO A 340 10.83 16.47 15.75
CA PRO A 340 11.30 17.78 16.27
C PRO A 340 10.25 18.88 16.13
N ALA A 341 9.51 18.92 15.02
CA ALA A 341 8.42 19.87 14.83
C ALA A 341 7.21 19.52 15.69
N LEU A 342 6.83 18.25 15.77
CA LEU A 342 5.72 17.77 16.59
C LEU A 342 5.92 18.05 18.08
N ALA A 343 7.14 18.08 18.58
CA ALA A 343 7.45 18.41 19.98
C ALA A 343 7.05 19.83 20.37
N THR A 344 6.79 20.71 19.42
CA THR A 344 6.33 22.10 19.67
C THR A 344 4.83 22.27 19.39
N VAL A 345 4.12 21.21 19.01
CA VAL A 345 2.70 21.27 18.66
C VAL A 345 1.82 21.25 19.90
N HIS A 346 0.93 22.22 20.01
CA HIS A 346 -0.07 22.34 21.08
C HIS A 346 -1.51 22.07 20.60
N VAL A 347 -1.67 21.51 19.40
CA VAL A 347 -2.97 21.11 18.87
C VAL A 347 -3.54 19.98 19.74
N PRO A 348 -4.78 20.09 20.23
CA PRO A 348 -5.42 19.00 20.97
C PRO A 348 -5.34 17.71 20.18
N THR A 349 -4.78 16.66 20.78
CA THR A 349 -4.46 15.42 20.09
C THR A 349 -4.98 14.22 20.87
N LEU A 350 -5.65 13.29 20.17
CA LEU A 350 -6.08 12.00 20.68
C LEU A 350 -5.35 10.89 19.90
N VAL A 351 -4.82 9.92 20.64
CA VAL A 351 -4.21 8.70 20.07
C VAL A 351 -4.98 7.50 20.60
N LEU A 352 -5.48 6.65 19.73
CA LEU A 352 -6.12 5.38 20.08
C LEU A 352 -5.18 4.23 19.74
N ALA A 353 -4.88 3.41 20.75
CA ALA A 353 -4.20 2.13 20.61
C ALA A 353 -5.23 1.01 20.79
N ALA A 354 -5.00 -0.15 20.18
CA ALA A 354 -5.94 -1.26 20.27
C ALA A 354 -5.24 -2.54 20.73
N GLN A 355 -5.95 -3.30 21.57
CA GLN A 355 -5.40 -4.48 22.23
C GLN A 355 -4.89 -5.56 21.29
N CYS A 356 -5.61 -5.86 20.22
CA CYS A 356 -5.28 -6.92 19.26
C CYS A 356 -4.71 -6.35 17.95
N ASP A 357 -4.16 -5.13 17.97
CA ASP A 357 -3.56 -4.52 16.80
C ASP A 357 -2.29 -5.25 16.41
N PHE A 358 -2.05 -5.40 15.12
CA PHE A 358 -0.76 -5.86 14.61
C PHE A 358 0.32 -4.76 14.68
N ILE A 359 -0.08 -3.49 14.79
CA ILE A 359 0.86 -2.39 15.07
C ILE A 359 1.29 -2.48 16.54
N HIS A 360 2.56 -2.70 16.76
CA HIS A 360 3.13 -2.87 18.09
C HIS A 360 2.97 -1.61 18.97
N TRP A 361 2.71 -1.82 20.25
CA TRP A 361 2.53 -0.74 21.23
C TRP A 361 3.60 0.36 21.18
N PRO A 362 4.93 0.06 21.10
CA PRO A 362 5.95 1.12 21.05
C PRO A 362 5.78 2.07 19.87
N VAL A 363 5.27 1.60 18.74
CA VAL A 363 5.02 2.41 17.55
C VAL A 363 3.93 3.44 17.82
N ILE A 364 2.80 2.99 18.39
CA ILE A 364 1.65 3.87 18.70
C ILE A 364 2.00 4.82 19.86
N ARG A 365 2.67 4.32 20.90
CA ARG A 365 3.10 5.10 22.04
C ARG A 365 3.97 6.30 21.64
N ARG A 366 4.77 6.17 20.61
CA ARG A 366 5.67 7.22 20.11
C ARG A 366 4.96 8.51 19.70
N TYR A 367 3.69 8.43 19.29
CA TYR A 367 2.87 9.62 19.02
C TYR A 367 2.60 10.43 20.27
N ALA A 368 2.27 9.76 21.37
CA ALA A 368 2.05 10.44 22.66
C ALA A 368 3.36 10.99 23.25
N ASP A 369 4.49 10.35 22.95
CA ASP A 369 5.80 10.85 23.39
C ASP A 369 6.26 12.05 22.55
N ALA A 370 5.91 12.10 21.25
CA ALA A 370 6.33 13.16 20.34
C ALA A 370 5.44 14.41 20.39
N ILE A 371 4.17 14.30 20.80
CA ILE A 371 3.19 15.40 20.77
C ILE A 371 2.79 15.75 22.21
N PRO A 372 3.22 16.90 22.77
CA PRO A 372 2.97 17.24 24.18
C PRO A 372 1.49 17.31 24.57
N ALA A 373 0.61 17.68 23.62
CA ALA A 373 -0.83 17.79 23.84
C ALA A 373 -1.60 16.47 23.63
N ALA A 374 -0.89 15.34 23.37
CA ALA A 374 -1.52 14.06 23.09
C ALA A 374 -2.09 13.39 24.34
N SER A 375 -3.31 12.88 24.20
CA SER A 375 -3.96 11.95 25.12
C SER A 375 -4.00 10.56 24.47
N LEU A 376 -3.35 9.57 25.07
CA LEU A 376 -3.32 8.19 24.58
C LEU A 376 -4.36 7.37 25.32
N ILE A 377 -5.25 6.71 24.57
CA ILE A 377 -6.29 5.84 25.11
C ILE A 377 -6.10 4.43 24.55
N PRO A 378 -5.81 3.42 25.38
CA PRO A 378 -5.86 2.02 25.01
C PRO A 378 -7.33 1.56 24.93
N VAL A 379 -7.66 0.80 23.90
CA VAL A 379 -9.00 0.24 23.64
C VAL A 379 -8.91 -1.28 23.71
N ASP A 380 -9.56 -1.84 24.74
CA ASP A 380 -9.64 -3.29 24.96
C ASP A 380 -10.57 -3.94 23.93
N ASN A 381 -10.31 -5.21 23.63
CA ASN A 381 -11.11 -6.03 22.69
C ASN A 381 -11.30 -5.36 21.32
N ALA A 382 -10.29 -4.64 20.85
CA ALA A 382 -10.24 -4.05 19.52
C ALA A 382 -8.91 -4.40 18.85
N GLY A 383 -8.95 -4.64 17.56
CA GLY A 383 -7.79 -4.79 16.68
C GLY A 383 -7.51 -3.51 15.91
N HIS A 384 -6.79 -3.62 14.80
CA HIS A 384 -6.47 -2.50 13.90
C HIS A 384 -7.74 -1.78 13.41
N GLY A 385 -8.86 -2.48 13.33
CA GLY A 385 -10.20 -1.99 13.07
C GLY A 385 -10.96 -1.62 14.33
N VAL A 386 -10.52 -0.61 15.08
CA VAL A 386 -11.19 -0.18 16.32
C VAL A 386 -12.66 0.14 16.09
N SER A 387 -12.98 0.78 14.98
CA SER A 387 -14.37 1.15 14.63
C SER A 387 -15.24 -0.07 14.31
N GLU A 388 -14.64 -1.14 13.81
CA GLU A 388 -15.31 -2.39 13.45
C GLU A 388 -15.54 -3.28 14.69
N ASP A 389 -14.58 -3.32 15.61
CA ASP A 389 -14.69 -4.11 16.84
C ASP A 389 -15.50 -3.42 17.93
N GLN A 390 -15.34 -2.09 18.08
CA GLN A 390 -15.91 -1.29 19.19
C GLN A 390 -16.63 -0.03 18.64
N PRO A 391 -17.65 -0.17 17.76
CA PRO A 391 -18.25 0.97 17.05
C PRO A 391 -18.86 2.03 17.98
N GLU A 392 -19.54 1.64 19.05
CA GLU A 392 -20.15 2.58 20.01
C GLU A 392 -19.07 3.30 20.83
N LEU A 393 -18.03 2.58 21.29
CA LEU A 393 -16.94 3.18 22.04
C LEU A 393 -16.14 4.13 21.15
N PHE A 394 -15.79 3.69 19.94
CA PHE A 394 -15.10 4.51 18.94
C PHE A 394 -15.88 5.81 18.68
N THR A 395 -17.17 5.72 18.41
CA THR A 395 -18.03 6.88 18.17
C THR A 395 -18.06 7.82 19.38
N ARG A 396 -18.21 7.30 20.61
CA ARG A 396 -18.17 8.13 21.82
C ARG A 396 -16.83 8.84 21.98
N LEU A 397 -15.72 8.17 21.71
CA LEU A 397 -14.38 8.75 21.85
C LEU A 397 -14.15 9.89 20.85
N ILE A 398 -14.45 9.67 19.55
CA ILE A 398 -14.22 10.71 18.54
C ILE A 398 -15.17 11.89 18.71
N VAL A 399 -16.45 11.64 18.98
CA VAL A 399 -17.43 12.71 19.21
C VAL A 399 -17.09 13.46 20.49
N GLY A 400 -16.85 12.75 21.59
CA GLY A 400 -16.51 13.36 22.87
C GLY A 400 -15.25 14.23 22.78
N PHE A 401 -14.20 13.75 22.12
CA PHE A 401 -12.98 14.51 21.93
C PHE A 401 -13.21 15.77 21.08
N ILE A 402 -13.86 15.63 19.94
CA ILE A 402 -14.10 16.73 18.98
C ILE A 402 -15.00 17.81 19.60
N THR A 403 -16.01 17.42 20.37
CA THR A 403 -16.95 18.36 21.02
C THR A 403 -16.48 18.85 22.39
N GLY A 404 -15.31 18.43 22.87
CA GLY A 404 -14.77 18.81 24.18
C GLY A 404 -15.48 18.18 25.37
N GLN A 405 -16.24 17.11 25.16
CA GLN A 405 -16.92 16.36 26.23
C GLN A 405 -15.95 15.42 26.96
N ARG A 406 -16.31 15.02 28.19
CA ARG A 406 -15.52 14.03 28.94
C ARG A 406 -15.58 12.68 28.25
N LEU A 407 -14.42 12.08 27.99
CA LEU A 407 -14.31 10.79 27.28
C LEU A 407 -14.76 9.59 28.15
N GLY A 408 -14.82 9.77 29.47
CA GLY A 408 -15.18 8.68 30.41
C GLY A 408 -14.06 7.66 30.63
N ILE A 409 -12.96 7.78 29.91
CA ILE A 409 -11.75 6.94 30.04
C ILE A 409 -10.58 7.85 30.35
N GLN A 410 -9.73 7.44 31.31
CA GLN A 410 -8.53 8.19 31.66
C GLN A 410 -7.42 7.93 30.62
N PRO A 411 -6.71 8.98 30.16
CA PRO A 411 -5.55 8.81 29.30
C PRO A 411 -4.47 7.94 29.97
N TRP A 412 -3.89 7.02 29.20
CA TRP A 412 -2.79 6.19 29.64
C TRP A 412 -1.49 6.98 29.70
N ARG A 413 -0.87 7.04 30.88
CA ARG A 413 0.34 7.84 31.14
C ARG A 413 1.60 7.01 31.33
N SER A 414 1.45 5.70 31.58
CA SER A 414 2.61 4.81 31.69
C SER A 414 3.32 4.63 30.36
N ALA A 415 4.63 4.45 30.40
CA ALA A 415 5.39 4.02 29.25
C ALA A 415 5.21 2.51 28.98
N GLU A 416 4.75 1.77 29.98
CA GLU A 416 4.52 0.32 29.88
C GLU A 416 3.32 0.02 28.97
N ASP A 417 3.38 -1.16 28.35
CA ASP A 417 2.28 -1.70 27.57
C ASP A 417 1.08 -1.98 28.49
N PRO A 418 -0.12 -1.48 28.16
CA PRO A 418 -1.33 -1.81 28.94
C PRO A 418 -1.71 -3.30 28.84
N TRP A 419 -1.15 -4.04 27.89
CA TRP A 419 -1.45 -5.45 27.61
C TRP A 419 -0.19 -6.34 27.60
N PRO A 420 0.53 -6.48 28.74
CA PRO A 420 1.89 -7.06 28.78
C PRO A 420 1.98 -8.55 28.37
N HIS A 421 0.87 -9.22 28.16
CA HIS A 421 0.86 -10.67 27.85
C HIS A 421 0.58 -11.01 26.38
N GLN A 422 0.66 -10.05 25.45
CA GLN A 422 0.37 -10.28 24.02
C GLN A 422 1.59 -10.67 23.18
N GLY A 423 2.80 -10.56 23.71
CA GLY A 423 4.04 -10.93 23.01
C GLY A 423 4.23 -12.44 22.72
N ASP A 424 3.31 -13.30 23.17
CA ASP A 424 3.38 -14.76 23.05
C ASP A 424 2.23 -15.38 22.19
N ARG A 425 1.57 -14.60 21.32
CA ARG A 425 0.49 -15.15 20.46
C ARG A 425 0.88 -15.25 19.02
#